data_0cc148595575e5ce5caceb0fc64db819
#
_entry.id   0cc148595575e5ce5caceb0fc64db819
#
_cell.length_a   1.000
_cell.length_b   1.000
_cell.length_c   1.000
_cell.angle_alpha   90.00
_cell.angle_beta   90.00
_cell.angle_gamma   90.00
#
_symmetry.space_group_name_H-M   'P 1'
#
loop_
_entity.id
_entity.type
_entity.pdbx_description
1 polymer ?
#
loop_
_entity_poly.entity_id
_entity_poly.type
_entity_poly.pdbx_seq_one_letter_code
_entity_poly.pdbx_strand_id
1 'polypeptide(L)'
;WVGTPDAAPENVMTADGSVFTKTFSAVPAGKSYQLKVVANTGDEQKWIGLDGTDNNVTFDVETACDVTVTFDPATNKITVTGDGVKMVTDLEVNSITVVGNGEDNWLNGVAWGVDAEVNHMTQVSDKVYQIKYENIESADDAYQFKFAANDDWAASWGLPEQSATPIGEEFDLAFNGQNMLLNTVSAGFEEDSLVDVTITLDLTKFDYPSRSGAKATVKVEPSTEEPTTTEPTTEEPTTTPA
;
A
#
# COMPACT_ATOMS: atom_id res chain seq x y z
N TRP A 1 -6.37 16.35 -11.44
CA TRP A 1 -5.08 16.97 -11.70
C TRP A 1 -5.15 17.73 -13.02
N VAL A 2 -4.73 18.99 -13.02
CA VAL A 2 -4.74 19.86 -14.22
C VAL A 2 -3.33 20.40 -14.40
N GLY A 3 -2.74 20.14 -15.56
CA GLY A 3 -1.34 20.46 -15.86
C GLY A 3 -1.12 21.57 -16.88
N THR A 4 -2.21 22.16 -17.44
CA THR A 4 -2.06 23.24 -18.44
C THR A 4 -2.61 24.57 -17.93
N PRO A 5 -1.93 25.70 -18.22
CA PRO A 5 -2.41 27.02 -17.85
C PRO A 5 -3.81 27.36 -18.38
N ASP A 6 -4.13 26.91 -19.58
CA ASP A 6 -5.42 27.19 -20.23
C ASP A 6 -6.59 26.45 -19.55
N ALA A 7 -6.32 25.26 -18.96
CA ALA A 7 -7.33 24.46 -18.26
C ALA A 7 -7.55 24.90 -16.82
N ALA A 8 -6.58 25.57 -16.21
CA ALA A 8 -6.66 26.11 -14.84
C ALA A 8 -5.84 27.39 -14.69
N PRO A 9 -6.28 28.50 -15.35
CA PRO A 9 -5.53 29.77 -15.30
C PRO A 9 -5.41 30.32 -13.88
N GLU A 10 -6.35 29.99 -13.00
CA GLU A 10 -6.32 30.37 -11.58
C GLU A 10 -5.17 29.69 -10.81
N ASN A 11 -4.59 28.60 -11.33
CA ASN A 11 -3.48 27.88 -10.70
C ASN A 11 -2.10 28.32 -11.21
N VAL A 12 -2.06 29.23 -12.19
CA VAL A 12 -0.78 29.72 -12.74
C VAL A 12 0.00 30.47 -11.68
N MET A 13 1.27 30.08 -11.50
CA MET A 13 2.19 30.71 -10.57
C MET A 13 2.81 31.97 -11.18
N THR A 14 3.09 32.97 -10.36
CA THR A 14 3.74 34.22 -10.77
C THR A 14 5.21 34.18 -10.37
N ALA A 15 6.09 34.65 -11.25
CA ALA A 15 7.50 34.80 -10.93
C ALA A 15 7.70 35.91 -9.86
N ASP A 16 8.47 35.57 -8.83
CA ASP A 16 8.88 36.46 -7.75
C ASP A 16 10.40 36.28 -7.52
N GLY A 17 11.18 37.12 -8.16
CA GLY A 17 12.63 36.97 -8.21
C GLY A 17 13.06 35.67 -8.89
N SER A 18 13.74 34.78 -8.14
CA SER A 18 14.22 33.48 -8.63
C SER A 18 13.24 32.33 -8.42
N VAL A 19 12.11 32.59 -7.77
CA VAL A 19 11.11 31.59 -7.45
C VAL A 19 9.76 31.88 -8.14
N PHE A 20 8.86 30.92 -8.12
CA PHE A 20 7.48 31.10 -8.55
C PHE A 20 6.56 30.95 -7.34
N THR A 21 5.53 31.79 -7.24
CA THR A 21 4.61 31.79 -6.12
C THR A 21 3.14 31.77 -6.58
N LYS A 22 2.29 31.16 -5.76
CA LYS A 22 0.85 31.21 -5.89
C LYS A 22 0.19 31.18 -4.52
N THR A 23 -0.68 32.12 -4.25
CA THR A 23 -1.54 32.10 -3.05
C THR A 23 -2.96 31.73 -3.43
N PHE A 24 -3.50 30.76 -2.71
CA PHE A 24 -4.89 30.33 -2.73
C PHE A 24 -5.56 30.92 -1.50
N SER A 25 -6.58 31.78 -1.69
CA SER A 25 -7.23 32.45 -0.58
C SER A 25 -8.31 31.59 0.05
N ALA A 26 -8.43 31.69 1.38
CA ALA A 26 -9.47 31.06 2.19
C ALA A 26 -9.65 29.55 1.94
N VAL A 27 -8.53 28.83 1.82
CA VAL A 27 -8.56 27.38 1.70
C VAL A 27 -9.22 26.80 2.95
N PRO A 28 -10.29 25.98 2.82
CA PRO A 28 -11.02 25.46 3.96
C PRO A 28 -10.14 24.55 4.85
N ALA A 29 -10.53 24.38 6.11
CA ALA A 29 -9.97 23.34 6.95
C ALA A 29 -10.22 21.95 6.31
N GLY A 30 -9.21 21.11 6.27
CA GLY A 30 -9.28 19.79 5.64
C GLY A 30 -7.98 19.03 5.77
N LYS A 31 -8.06 17.74 5.46
CA LYS A 31 -6.94 16.81 5.55
C LYS A 31 -6.45 16.40 4.17
N SER A 32 -5.16 16.08 4.09
CA SER A 32 -4.53 15.44 2.93
C SER A 32 -4.70 16.21 1.61
N TYR A 33 -4.65 17.54 1.65
CA TYR A 33 -4.51 18.33 0.44
C TYR A 33 -3.24 17.93 -0.31
N GLN A 34 -3.33 17.79 -1.62
CA GLN A 34 -2.19 17.35 -2.43
C GLN A 34 -1.96 18.29 -3.60
N LEU A 35 -0.70 18.54 -3.90
CA LEU A 35 -0.29 19.31 -5.08
C LEU A 35 1.01 18.80 -5.71
N LYS A 36 1.20 19.15 -6.96
CA LYS A 36 2.48 19.16 -7.68
C LYS A 36 2.59 20.49 -8.43
N VAL A 37 3.81 20.88 -8.77
CA VAL A 37 4.07 21.96 -9.72
C VAL A 37 4.27 21.35 -11.10
N VAL A 38 3.66 21.95 -12.12
CA VAL A 38 3.87 21.56 -13.52
C VAL A 38 4.68 22.67 -14.21
N ALA A 39 5.88 22.34 -14.64
CA ALA A 39 6.69 23.22 -15.48
C ALA A 39 6.37 22.90 -16.96
N ASN A 40 5.81 23.89 -17.66
CA ASN A 40 5.52 23.79 -19.09
C ASN A 40 6.65 24.47 -19.87
N THR A 41 7.37 23.72 -20.71
CA THR A 41 8.44 24.20 -21.59
C THR A 41 8.15 23.82 -23.02
N GLY A 42 7.46 24.70 -23.75
CA GLY A 42 6.98 24.39 -25.10
C GLY A 42 5.94 23.27 -25.05
N ASP A 43 6.21 22.16 -25.76
CA ASP A 43 5.31 21.00 -25.84
C ASP A 43 5.55 19.99 -24.70
N GLU A 44 6.53 20.22 -23.83
CA GLU A 44 6.87 19.30 -22.74
C GLU A 44 6.29 19.76 -21.41
N GLN A 45 5.77 18.80 -20.65
CA GLN A 45 5.32 19.00 -19.27
C GLN A 45 6.19 18.19 -18.31
N LYS A 46 6.77 18.85 -17.34
CA LYS A 46 7.46 18.19 -16.22
C LYS A 46 6.64 18.37 -14.96
N TRP A 47 6.19 17.25 -14.39
CA TRP A 47 5.52 17.20 -13.11
C TRP A 47 6.54 17.08 -11.99
N ILE A 48 6.50 18.02 -11.04
CA ILE A 48 7.46 18.16 -9.97
C ILE A 48 6.68 18.09 -8.66
N GLY A 49 6.99 17.11 -7.84
CA GLY A 49 6.40 16.94 -6.52
C GLY A 49 7.37 17.22 -5.40
N LEU A 50 7.24 16.49 -4.30
CA LEU A 50 8.04 16.68 -3.10
C LEU A 50 9.53 16.46 -3.41
N ASP A 51 10.36 17.44 -3.02
CA ASP A 51 11.83 17.44 -3.23
C ASP A 51 12.26 17.09 -4.67
N GLY A 52 11.46 17.50 -5.65
CA GLY A 52 11.74 17.28 -7.07
C GLY A 52 11.41 15.88 -7.60
N THR A 53 10.85 15.02 -6.77
CA THR A 53 10.40 13.67 -7.14
C THR A 53 9.00 13.69 -7.80
N ASP A 54 8.48 12.52 -8.14
CA ASP A 54 7.10 12.36 -8.60
C ASP A 54 6.08 12.18 -7.45
N ASN A 55 6.51 12.27 -6.19
CA ASN A 55 5.63 12.20 -5.03
C ASN A 55 4.85 13.51 -4.83
N ASN A 56 3.58 13.41 -4.43
CA ASN A 56 2.78 14.59 -4.13
C ASN A 56 3.30 15.32 -2.89
N VAL A 57 3.28 16.65 -2.91
CA VAL A 57 3.36 17.44 -1.68
C VAL A 57 2.03 17.33 -0.97
N THR A 58 2.02 16.82 0.26
CA THR A 58 0.80 16.60 1.05
C THR A 58 0.81 17.48 2.30
N PHE A 59 -0.30 18.14 2.58
CA PHE A 59 -0.45 19.02 3.75
C PHE A 59 -1.90 19.03 4.25
N ASP A 60 -2.06 19.33 5.52
CA ASP A 60 -3.34 19.61 6.16
C ASP A 60 -3.56 21.12 6.27
N VAL A 61 -4.81 21.54 6.32
CA VAL A 61 -5.22 22.89 6.73
C VAL A 61 -6.05 22.75 8.00
N GLU A 62 -5.48 23.12 9.15
CA GLU A 62 -6.14 22.95 10.46
C GLU A 62 -7.27 23.96 10.68
N THR A 63 -7.07 25.17 10.19
CA THR A 63 -8.06 26.26 10.18
C THR A 63 -8.03 26.94 8.82
N ALA A 64 -9.22 27.36 8.33
CA ALA A 64 -9.30 28.03 7.03
C ALA A 64 -8.32 29.22 6.98
N CYS A 65 -7.44 29.23 5.98
CA CYS A 65 -6.40 30.24 5.83
C CYS A 65 -6.01 30.43 4.36
N ASP A 66 -5.24 31.49 4.10
CA ASP A 66 -4.55 31.62 2.81
C ASP A 66 -3.36 30.65 2.77
N VAL A 67 -3.25 29.92 1.67
CA VAL A 67 -2.16 28.94 1.44
C VAL A 67 -1.29 29.45 0.32
N THR A 68 -0.01 29.70 0.60
CA THR A 68 0.98 30.11 -0.40
C THR A 68 1.88 28.94 -0.76
N VAL A 69 1.93 28.63 -2.05
CA VAL A 69 2.85 27.67 -2.65
C VAL A 69 3.98 28.42 -3.30
N THR A 70 5.21 28.05 -2.98
CA THR A 70 6.44 28.60 -3.58
C THR A 70 7.24 27.48 -4.22
N PHE A 71 7.66 27.68 -5.45
CA PHE A 71 8.52 26.76 -6.20
C PHE A 71 9.85 27.39 -6.54
N ASP A 72 10.94 26.74 -6.15
CA ASP A 72 12.32 27.12 -6.51
C ASP A 72 12.80 26.20 -7.66
N PRO A 73 12.92 26.71 -8.89
CA PRO A 73 13.38 25.91 -10.03
C PRO A 73 14.86 25.51 -9.97
N ALA A 74 15.67 26.19 -9.17
CA ALA A 74 17.09 25.85 -9.03
C ALA A 74 17.30 24.57 -8.21
N THR A 75 16.42 24.32 -7.27
CA THR A 75 16.48 23.16 -6.34
C THR A 75 15.33 22.16 -6.56
N ASN A 76 14.36 22.48 -7.41
CA ASN A 76 13.07 21.77 -7.55
C ASN A 76 12.27 21.68 -6.24
N LYS A 77 12.51 22.56 -5.29
CA LYS A 77 11.86 22.54 -3.99
C LYS A 77 10.50 23.24 -4.05
N ILE A 78 9.48 22.59 -3.51
CA ILE A 78 8.16 23.16 -3.29
C ILE A 78 8.00 23.42 -1.78
N THR A 79 7.56 24.62 -1.42
CA THR A 79 7.24 25.00 -0.04
C THR A 79 5.78 25.41 0.01
N VAL A 80 5.05 24.96 1.04
CA VAL A 80 3.66 25.33 1.28
C VAL A 80 3.58 26.00 2.64
N THR A 81 3.02 27.22 2.70
CA THR A 81 2.91 28.00 3.93
C THR A 81 1.51 28.60 4.10
N GLY A 82 1.12 28.85 5.34
CA GLY A 82 -0.14 29.48 5.75
C GLY A 82 -0.34 29.26 7.25
N ASP A 83 -1.09 30.15 7.93
CA ASP A 83 -1.25 30.10 9.41
C ASP A 83 -1.91 28.80 9.92
N GLY A 84 -2.67 28.12 9.05
CA GLY A 84 -3.29 26.82 9.37
C GLY A 84 -2.64 25.64 8.66
N VAL A 85 -1.54 25.84 7.94
CA VAL A 85 -0.90 24.78 7.15
C VAL A 85 0.00 23.93 8.02
N LYS A 86 -0.17 22.59 7.90
CA LYS A 86 0.70 21.57 8.50
C LYS A 86 1.12 20.57 7.44
N MET A 87 2.43 20.48 7.19
CA MET A 87 2.96 19.48 6.27
C MET A 87 2.74 18.07 6.84
N VAL A 88 2.22 17.17 6.01
CA VAL A 88 2.10 15.75 6.37
C VAL A 88 3.44 15.08 6.10
N THR A 89 4.18 14.82 7.18
CA THR A 89 5.52 14.24 7.14
C THR A 89 5.56 12.79 7.61
N ASP A 90 4.46 12.28 8.15
CA ASP A 90 4.35 10.89 8.58
C ASP A 90 2.94 10.35 8.23
N LEU A 91 2.85 9.04 8.03
CA LEU A 91 1.60 8.33 7.85
C LEU A 91 1.13 7.84 9.22
N GLU A 92 -0.03 8.31 9.65
CA GLU A 92 -0.70 7.71 10.80
C GLU A 92 -1.29 6.36 10.38
N VAL A 93 -0.79 5.28 10.99
CA VAL A 93 -1.24 3.91 10.72
C VAL A 93 -2.06 3.41 11.90
N ASN A 94 -3.36 3.24 11.69
CA ASN A 94 -4.29 2.71 12.70
C ASN A 94 -4.57 1.22 12.51
N SER A 95 -4.57 0.76 11.25
CA SER A 95 -4.71 -0.64 10.87
C SER A 95 -3.83 -0.97 9.65
N ILE A 96 -3.42 -2.22 9.54
CA ILE A 96 -2.84 -2.79 8.32
C ILE A 96 -3.63 -4.03 7.98
N THR A 97 -4.11 -4.12 6.74
CA THR A 97 -4.82 -5.27 6.20
C THR A 97 -4.00 -5.91 5.10
N VAL A 98 -3.86 -7.24 5.13
CA VAL A 98 -3.40 -7.99 3.96
C VAL A 98 -4.59 -8.20 3.05
N VAL A 99 -4.49 -7.73 1.81
CA VAL A 99 -5.56 -7.78 0.81
C VAL A 99 -5.08 -8.53 -0.43
N GLY A 100 -5.95 -9.30 -1.07
CA GLY A 100 -5.59 -10.11 -2.23
C GLY A 100 -6.77 -10.86 -2.83
N ASN A 101 -6.50 -11.88 -3.65
CA ASN A 101 -7.56 -12.58 -4.41
C ASN A 101 -8.48 -13.45 -3.54
N GLY A 102 -8.05 -13.88 -2.35
CA GLY A 102 -8.91 -14.64 -1.43
C GLY A 102 -9.36 -16.01 -1.97
N GLU A 103 -8.58 -16.60 -2.88
CA GLU A 103 -8.90 -17.90 -3.46
C GLU A 103 -8.70 -19.01 -2.42
N ASP A 104 -9.52 -20.04 -2.49
CA ASP A 104 -9.56 -21.14 -1.52
C ASP A 104 -9.72 -20.62 -0.09
N ASN A 105 -8.83 -20.97 0.82
CA ASN A 105 -8.77 -20.41 2.18
C ASN A 105 -7.71 -19.30 2.35
N TRP A 106 -7.03 -18.89 1.25
CA TRP A 106 -6.12 -17.76 1.28
C TRP A 106 -6.84 -16.50 1.73
N LEU A 107 -6.20 -15.70 2.60
CA LEU A 107 -6.79 -14.50 3.20
C LEU A 107 -8.16 -14.75 3.84
N ASN A 108 -8.34 -15.91 4.48
CA ASN A 108 -9.61 -16.32 5.07
C ASN A 108 -10.80 -16.28 4.07
N GLY A 109 -10.52 -16.51 2.78
CA GLY A 109 -11.51 -16.47 1.72
C GLY A 109 -12.05 -15.08 1.37
N VAL A 110 -11.40 -13.99 1.83
CA VAL A 110 -11.85 -12.61 1.57
C VAL A 110 -11.07 -11.98 0.43
N ALA A 111 -11.73 -11.74 -0.68
CA ALA A 111 -11.13 -11.11 -1.86
C ALA A 111 -11.16 -9.59 -1.77
N TRP A 112 -9.99 -8.94 -1.84
CA TRP A 112 -9.77 -7.49 -1.99
C TRP A 112 -10.47 -6.58 -0.97
N GLY A 113 -10.85 -7.11 0.21
CA GLY A 113 -11.46 -6.33 1.29
C GLY A 113 -10.40 -5.59 2.11
N VAL A 114 -10.31 -4.26 1.94
CA VAL A 114 -9.37 -3.42 2.71
C VAL A 114 -9.76 -3.28 4.18
N ASP A 115 -11.05 -3.42 4.48
CA ASP A 115 -11.68 -3.35 5.80
C ASP A 115 -11.95 -4.72 6.43
N ALA A 116 -11.37 -5.79 5.86
CA ALA A 116 -11.57 -7.16 6.36
C ALA A 116 -10.79 -7.37 7.68
N GLU A 117 -11.47 -7.21 8.82
CA GLU A 117 -10.86 -7.35 10.15
C GLU A 117 -10.13 -8.68 10.37
N VAL A 118 -10.60 -9.78 9.73
CA VAL A 118 -9.96 -11.10 9.81
C VAL A 118 -8.57 -11.13 9.17
N ASN A 119 -8.26 -10.15 8.33
CA ASN A 119 -6.98 -9.98 7.64
C ASN A 119 -6.17 -8.80 8.19
N HIS A 120 -6.62 -8.19 9.30
CA HIS A 120 -5.84 -7.17 9.98
C HIS A 120 -4.60 -7.79 10.61
N MET A 121 -3.45 -7.17 10.35
CA MET A 121 -2.19 -7.56 10.95
C MET A 121 -2.11 -7.08 12.39
N THR A 122 -1.51 -7.90 13.25
CA THR A 122 -1.21 -7.52 14.63
C THR A 122 0.12 -6.76 14.66
N GLN A 123 0.13 -5.61 15.33
CA GLN A 123 1.38 -4.91 15.61
C GLN A 123 2.20 -5.68 16.66
N VAL A 124 3.34 -6.25 16.26
CA VAL A 124 4.20 -7.07 17.11
C VAL A 124 5.36 -6.28 17.74
N SER A 125 5.72 -5.15 17.14
CA SER A 125 6.62 -4.13 17.72
C SER A 125 6.34 -2.76 17.07
N ASP A 126 7.08 -1.72 17.46
CA ASP A 126 6.88 -0.39 16.88
C ASP A 126 7.01 -0.43 15.35
N LYS A 127 5.94 -0.03 14.67
CA LYS A 127 5.81 -0.03 13.19
C LYS A 127 6.09 -1.37 12.50
N VAL A 128 6.03 -2.51 13.23
CA VAL A 128 6.14 -3.86 12.65
C VAL A 128 4.85 -4.62 12.88
N TYR A 129 4.29 -5.16 11.80
CA TYR A 129 3.00 -5.82 11.78
C TYR A 129 3.16 -7.25 11.27
N GLN A 130 2.38 -8.19 11.81
CA GLN A 130 2.45 -9.61 11.44
C GLN A 130 1.07 -10.24 11.40
N ILE A 131 0.89 -11.18 10.47
CA ILE A 131 -0.26 -12.09 10.41
C ILE A 131 0.20 -13.48 10.03
N LYS A 132 -0.50 -14.51 10.50
CA LYS A 132 -0.29 -15.91 10.13
C LYS A 132 -1.56 -16.48 9.53
N TYR A 133 -1.44 -17.13 8.40
CA TYR A 133 -2.46 -17.95 7.78
C TYR A 133 -2.05 -19.40 7.93
N GLU A 134 -2.94 -20.23 8.48
CA GLU A 134 -2.68 -21.64 8.77
C GLU A 134 -3.42 -22.52 7.79
N ASN A 135 -2.83 -23.68 7.46
CA ASN A 135 -3.42 -24.70 6.60
C ASN A 135 -3.83 -24.18 5.21
N ILE A 136 -2.98 -23.31 4.62
CA ILE A 136 -3.16 -22.86 3.25
C ILE A 136 -2.75 -23.99 2.32
N GLU A 137 -3.58 -24.31 1.33
CA GLU A 137 -3.28 -25.29 0.31
C GLU A 137 -2.11 -24.80 -0.56
N SER A 138 -1.08 -25.64 -0.73
CA SER A 138 0.06 -25.27 -1.57
C SER A 138 -0.34 -25.37 -3.04
N ALA A 139 -0.20 -24.28 -3.77
CA ALA A 139 -0.63 -24.15 -5.15
C ALA A 139 0.51 -23.63 -6.06
N ASP A 140 0.48 -24.10 -7.32
CA ASP A 140 1.34 -23.59 -8.40
C ASP A 140 0.79 -22.29 -8.96
N ASP A 141 -0.53 -22.10 -8.95
CA ASP A 141 -1.16 -20.81 -9.22
C ASP A 141 -0.86 -19.82 -8.08
N ALA A 142 -0.48 -18.61 -8.44
CA ALA A 142 -0.03 -17.65 -7.45
C ALA A 142 -1.18 -17.01 -6.67
N TYR A 143 -1.14 -17.14 -5.36
CA TYR A 143 -1.93 -16.32 -4.46
C TYR A 143 -1.48 -14.86 -4.57
N GLN A 144 -2.44 -13.97 -4.81
CA GLN A 144 -2.14 -12.55 -4.95
C GLN A 144 -2.41 -11.81 -3.65
N PHE A 145 -1.49 -10.91 -3.28
CA PHE A 145 -1.71 -10.04 -2.12
C PHE A 145 -0.89 -8.75 -2.18
N LYS A 146 -1.25 -7.81 -1.32
CA LYS A 146 -0.49 -6.61 -0.97
C LYS A 146 -0.99 -6.09 0.39
N PHE A 147 -0.44 -5.00 0.86
CA PHE A 147 -0.84 -4.36 2.12
C PHE A 147 -1.64 -3.09 1.87
N ALA A 148 -2.65 -2.84 2.71
CA ALA A 148 -3.39 -1.58 2.75
C ALA A 148 -3.44 -1.07 4.20
N ALA A 149 -3.35 0.26 4.38
CA ALA A 149 -3.46 0.88 5.69
C ALA A 149 -4.80 1.59 5.88
N ASN A 150 -5.30 1.60 7.12
CA ASN A 150 -6.45 2.40 7.52
C ASN A 150 -7.72 2.08 6.75
N ASP A 151 -7.89 0.83 6.37
CA ASP A 151 -9.08 0.32 5.67
C ASP A 151 -9.34 1.06 4.34
N ASP A 152 -8.27 1.56 3.70
CA ASP A 152 -8.34 2.36 2.47
C ASP A 152 -7.15 2.03 1.53
N TRP A 153 -7.35 2.24 0.23
CA TRP A 153 -6.32 2.10 -0.80
C TRP A 153 -5.35 3.29 -0.90
N ALA A 154 -5.63 4.41 -0.22
CA ALA A 154 -4.82 5.62 -0.29
C ALA A 154 -3.35 5.40 0.15
N ALA A 155 -3.13 4.48 1.09
CA ALA A 155 -1.81 4.04 1.50
C ALA A 155 -1.72 2.52 1.41
N SER A 156 -0.96 2.02 0.47
CA SER A 156 -0.79 0.59 0.25
C SER A 156 0.67 0.28 -0.12
N TRP A 157 1.09 -0.98 0.05
CA TRP A 157 2.43 -1.43 -0.31
C TRP A 157 2.36 -2.76 -1.04
N GLY A 158 3.21 -2.89 -2.04
CA GLY A 158 3.40 -4.10 -2.82
C GLY A 158 4.76 -4.07 -3.50
N LEU A 159 5.00 -4.93 -4.48
CA LEU A 159 6.23 -4.88 -5.25
C LEU A 159 6.21 -3.75 -6.29
N PRO A 160 7.37 -3.23 -6.74
CA PRO A 160 7.44 -2.24 -7.81
C PRO A 160 6.74 -2.69 -9.09
N GLU A 161 6.84 -3.98 -9.40
CA GLU A 161 6.17 -4.66 -10.50
C GLU A 161 5.51 -5.93 -9.97
N GLN A 162 4.41 -6.37 -10.59
CA GLN A 162 3.78 -7.63 -10.23
C GLN A 162 4.72 -8.79 -10.54
N SER A 163 5.20 -9.45 -9.49
CA SER A 163 6.19 -10.53 -9.60
C SER A 163 6.11 -11.50 -8.44
N ALA A 164 6.87 -12.59 -8.54
CA ALA A 164 6.97 -13.60 -7.49
C ALA A 164 7.44 -12.97 -6.16
N THR A 165 6.78 -13.34 -5.08
CA THR A 165 7.13 -12.93 -3.72
C THR A 165 8.41 -13.65 -3.27
N PRO A 166 9.45 -12.94 -2.82
CA PRO A 166 10.58 -13.60 -2.14
C PRO A 166 10.11 -14.31 -0.87
N ILE A 167 10.53 -15.58 -0.69
CA ILE A 167 10.18 -16.40 0.46
C ILE A 167 11.42 -16.66 1.31
N GLY A 168 11.30 -16.44 2.62
CA GLY A 168 12.36 -16.69 3.60
C GLY A 168 13.39 -15.57 3.74
N GLU A 169 13.28 -14.49 2.97
CA GLU A 169 14.16 -13.33 3.05
C GLU A 169 13.37 -12.01 3.13
N GLU A 170 14.03 -10.96 3.61
CA GLU A 170 13.47 -9.60 3.63
C GLU A 170 13.60 -8.95 2.25
N PHE A 171 12.57 -8.24 1.81
CA PHE A 171 12.56 -7.52 0.54
C PHE A 171 11.91 -6.14 0.65
N ASP A 172 12.31 -5.24 -0.24
CA ASP A 172 11.80 -3.88 -0.29
C ASP A 172 10.41 -3.82 -0.95
N LEU A 173 9.58 -2.92 -0.45
CA LEU A 173 8.24 -2.65 -0.98
C LEU A 173 8.19 -1.26 -1.61
N ALA A 174 7.36 -1.13 -2.64
CA ALA A 174 6.96 0.13 -3.23
C ALA A 174 5.65 0.62 -2.60
N PHE A 175 5.60 1.91 -2.27
CA PHE A 175 4.34 2.56 -1.88
C PHE A 175 3.39 2.61 -3.09
N ASN A 176 2.14 2.21 -2.89
CA ASN A 176 1.15 1.99 -3.94
C ASN A 176 1.64 1.01 -5.02
N GLY A 177 2.52 0.09 -4.65
CA GLY A 177 3.09 -0.94 -5.54
C GLY A 177 2.06 -1.94 -6.05
N GLN A 178 2.51 -2.82 -6.93
CA GLN A 178 1.73 -3.87 -7.55
C GLN A 178 1.54 -5.08 -6.62
N ASN A 179 0.66 -6.01 -6.99
CA ASN A 179 0.44 -7.23 -6.23
C ASN A 179 1.71 -8.10 -6.18
N MET A 180 1.89 -8.76 -5.05
CA MET A 180 2.85 -9.82 -4.83
C MET A 180 2.21 -11.16 -5.21
N LEU A 181 2.98 -12.04 -5.84
CA LEU A 181 2.52 -13.37 -6.27
C LEU A 181 3.20 -14.44 -5.39
N LEU A 182 2.47 -15.03 -4.47
CA LEU A 182 2.96 -16.12 -3.63
C LEU A 182 2.70 -17.46 -4.32
N ASN A 183 3.76 -18.14 -4.76
CA ASN A 183 3.73 -19.48 -5.32
C ASN A 183 4.51 -20.41 -4.38
N THR A 184 3.80 -21.27 -3.67
CA THR A 184 4.37 -22.15 -2.66
C THR A 184 5.01 -23.38 -3.27
N VAL A 185 4.53 -23.87 -4.42
CA VAL A 185 5.14 -24.99 -5.15
C VAL A 185 6.52 -24.57 -5.67
N SER A 186 6.66 -23.35 -6.22
CA SER A 186 7.96 -22.82 -6.63
C SER A 186 8.94 -22.65 -5.45
N ALA A 187 8.45 -22.53 -4.23
CA ALA A 187 9.24 -22.50 -3.00
C ALA A 187 9.65 -23.91 -2.50
N GLY A 188 9.21 -24.98 -3.17
CA GLY A 188 9.60 -26.36 -2.89
C GLY A 188 8.60 -27.16 -2.07
N PHE A 189 7.38 -26.65 -1.87
CA PHE A 189 6.30 -27.43 -1.25
C PHE A 189 5.58 -28.27 -2.30
N GLU A 190 5.08 -29.43 -1.88
CA GLU A 190 4.29 -30.29 -2.76
C GLU A 190 2.93 -29.62 -3.02
N GLU A 191 2.44 -29.72 -4.26
CA GLU A 191 1.09 -29.25 -4.63
C GLU A 191 0.04 -29.95 -3.76
N ASP A 192 -1.03 -29.28 -3.40
CA ASP A 192 -2.11 -29.73 -2.50
C ASP A 192 -1.64 -30.06 -1.05
N SER A 193 -0.35 -29.85 -0.71
CA SER A 193 0.07 -29.96 0.69
C SER A 193 -0.40 -28.73 1.50
N LEU A 194 -0.55 -28.90 2.82
CA LEU A 194 -0.90 -27.80 3.70
C LEU A 194 0.33 -27.08 4.22
N VAL A 195 0.32 -25.76 4.12
CA VAL A 195 1.39 -24.88 4.60
C VAL A 195 0.85 -23.78 5.50
N ASP A 196 1.71 -23.32 6.38
CA ASP A 196 1.47 -22.12 7.20
C ASP A 196 2.26 -20.96 6.60
N VAL A 197 1.60 -19.84 6.38
CA VAL A 197 2.19 -18.63 5.80
C VAL A 197 2.21 -17.51 6.84
N THR A 198 3.40 -17.07 7.22
CA THR A 198 3.59 -15.91 8.11
C THR A 198 4.08 -14.73 7.30
N ILE A 199 3.35 -13.61 7.36
CA ILE A 199 3.67 -12.38 6.66
C ILE A 199 4.02 -11.31 7.69
N THR A 200 5.14 -10.64 7.51
CA THR A 200 5.58 -9.50 8.32
C THR A 200 5.76 -8.28 7.43
N LEU A 201 5.19 -7.16 7.83
CA LEU A 201 5.41 -5.84 7.26
C LEU A 201 6.22 -4.99 8.24
N ASP A 202 7.34 -4.46 7.79
CA ASP A 202 8.21 -3.57 8.57
C ASP A 202 8.19 -2.16 7.98
N LEU A 203 7.61 -1.23 8.74
CA LEU A 203 7.54 0.20 8.43
C LEU A 203 8.49 1.04 9.29
N THR A 204 9.44 0.43 10.03
CA THR A 204 10.37 1.15 10.93
C THR A 204 11.26 2.14 10.18
N LYS A 205 11.54 1.87 8.92
CA LYS A 205 12.34 2.73 8.02
C LYS A 205 11.50 3.44 6.96
N PHE A 206 10.19 3.24 7.00
CA PHE A 206 9.31 3.89 6.04
C PHE A 206 9.30 5.40 6.27
N ASP A 207 9.70 6.12 5.25
CA ASP A 207 9.65 7.58 5.19
C ASP A 207 8.49 8.01 4.29
N TYR A 208 7.46 8.60 4.89
CA TYR A 208 6.25 8.97 4.17
C TYR A 208 6.48 10.02 3.09
N PRO A 209 7.29 11.06 3.29
CA PRO A 209 7.64 12.02 2.25
C PRO A 209 8.28 11.37 1.02
N SER A 210 9.28 10.53 1.18
CA SER A 210 9.95 9.85 0.04
C SER A 210 9.24 8.60 -0.46
N ARG A 211 8.21 8.13 0.28
CA ARG A 211 7.45 6.92 -0.05
C ARG A 211 8.31 5.65 -0.14
N SER A 212 9.37 5.58 0.64
CA SER A 212 10.36 4.50 0.59
C SER A 212 10.70 3.94 1.97
N GLY A 213 11.37 2.79 2.01
CA GLY A 213 11.89 2.17 3.23
C GLY A 213 10.94 1.16 3.88
N ALA A 214 9.76 0.89 3.30
CA ALA A 214 8.91 -0.21 3.72
C ALA A 214 9.49 -1.55 3.25
N LYS A 215 9.42 -2.58 4.10
CA LYS A 215 9.91 -3.91 3.82
C LYS A 215 8.93 -4.99 4.23
N ALA A 216 9.05 -6.17 3.64
CA ALA A 216 8.30 -7.34 4.06
C ALA A 216 9.16 -8.59 4.15
N THR A 217 8.65 -9.57 4.89
CA THR A 217 9.15 -10.94 4.92
C THR A 217 7.96 -11.88 4.82
N VAL A 218 8.07 -12.89 3.97
CA VAL A 218 7.10 -13.99 3.87
C VAL A 218 7.82 -15.28 4.22
N LYS A 219 7.31 -16.00 5.21
CA LYS A 219 7.77 -17.33 5.58
C LYS A 219 6.68 -18.33 5.28
N VAL A 220 7.07 -19.45 4.69
CA VAL A 220 6.19 -20.59 4.43
C VAL A 220 6.81 -21.80 5.11
N GLU A 221 6.01 -22.51 5.89
CA GLU A 221 6.43 -23.70 6.63
C GLU A 221 5.37 -24.80 6.42
N PRO A 222 5.76 -26.11 6.45
CA PRO A 222 4.75 -27.17 6.41
C PRO A 222 3.77 -27.01 7.57
N SER A 223 2.46 -27.17 7.32
CA SER A 223 1.49 -27.21 8.41
C SER A 223 1.74 -28.43 9.29
N THR A 224 1.54 -28.27 10.59
CA THR A 224 1.66 -29.35 11.58
C THR A 224 0.40 -30.19 11.71
N GLU A 225 -0.71 -29.77 11.11
CA GLU A 225 -1.97 -30.53 11.08
C GLU A 225 -1.96 -31.48 9.88
N GLU A 226 -2.13 -32.80 10.14
CA GLU A 226 -2.37 -33.75 9.07
C GLU A 226 -3.74 -33.47 8.43
N PRO A 227 -3.85 -33.55 7.08
CA PRO A 227 -5.15 -33.43 6.41
C PRO A 227 -6.12 -34.44 6.98
N THR A 228 -7.21 -33.98 7.54
CA THR A 228 -8.30 -34.87 8.01
C THR A 228 -8.92 -35.52 6.80
N THR A 229 -8.39 -36.67 6.41
CA THR A 229 -9.04 -37.57 5.44
C THR A 229 -10.34 -38.08 6.07
N THR A 230 -11.46 -37.47 5.74
CA THR A 230 -12.78 -38.06 5.96
C THR A 230 -12.90 -39.23 5.01
N GLU A 231 -12.51 -40.44 5.51
CA GLU A 231 -12.89 -41.66 4.82
C GLU A 231 -14.41 -41.68 4.65
N PRO A 232 -14.93 -41.94 3.43
CA PRO A 232 -16.36 -42.11 3.24
C PRO A 232 -16.79 -43.34 4.02
N THR A 233 -17.62 -43.15 5.05
CA THR A 233 -18.26 -44.24 5.81
C THR A 233 -19.14 -44.98 4.84
N THR A 234 -18.67 -46.16 4.38
CA THR A 234 -19.48 -47.11 3.60
C THR A 234 -20.50 -47.69 4.54
N GLU A 235 -21.72 -47.19 4.51
CA GLU A 235 -22.85 -47.86 5.17
C GLU A 235 -23.11 -49.21 4.50
N GLU A 236 -22.88 -50.27 5.25
CA GLU A 236 -23.20 -51.64 4.86
C GLU A 236 -24.73 -51.78 4.79
N PRO A 237 -25.32 -52.30 3.70
CA PRO A 237 -26.76 -52.45 3.60
C PRO A 237 -27.24 -53.55 4.57
N THR A 238 -28.02 -53.15 5.57
CA THR A 238 -28.74 -54.08 6.46
C THR A 238 -29.77 -54.90 5.67
N THR A 239 -29.43 -56.14 5.42
CA THR A 239 -30.39 -57.14 4.92
C THR A 239 -31.31 -57.57 6.06
N THR A 240 -32.57 -57.20 5.99
CA THR A 240 -33.64 -57.75 6.85
C THR A 240 -34.02 -59.17 6.38
N PRO A 241 -33.98 -60.21 7.24
CA PRO A 241 -34.51 -61.52 6.87
C PRO A 241 -36.03 -61.50 6.92
N ALA A 242 -36.64 -62.28 5.98
CA ALA A 242 -38.06 -62.49 5.85
C ALA A 242 -38.64 -63.40 6.96
#